data_a6b8eaeffb2b2d98783756e5a27a86fe
#
_entry.id   a6b8eaeffb2b2d98783756e5a27a86fe
#
_cell.length_a   1.000
_cell.length_b   1.000
_cell.length_c   1.000
_cell.angle_alpha   90.00
_cell.angle_beta   90.00
_cell.angle_gamma   90.00
#
_symmetry.space_group_name_H-M   'P 1'
#
loop_
_entity.id
_entity.type
_entity.pdbx_description
1 polymer ?
#
loop_
_entity_poly.entity_id
_entity_poly.type
_entity_poly.pdbx_seq_one_letter_code
_entity_poly.pdbx_strand_id
1 'polypeptide(L)'
;MSVSVDASKRASSIEYAIRDVVVPAIELEKQGHEIIRLNIGDPLAYKGLQTPKHMIDAYKRALDSQDNGYGPSYGITPLRRSIANAESSKGWACSEEDVYVTHGVTE
;
A
#
# COMPACT_ATOMS: atom_id res chain seq x y z
N MET A 1 22.64 23.27 23.17
CA MET A 1 22.34 22.08 24.00
C MET A 1 21.54 21.14 23.13
N SER A 2 22.04 19.94 22.84
CA SER A 2 21.27 18.90 22.17
C SER A 2 20.40 18.21 23.22
N VAL A 3 19.09 18.21 23.02
CA VAL A 3 18.15 17.43 23.84
C VAL A 3 18.09 16.02 23.24
N SER A 4 18.49 15.02 24.01
CA SER A 4 18.28 13.62 23.66
C SER A 4 16.87 13.21 24.12
N VAL A 5 16.08 12.63 23.22
CA VAL A 5 14.76 12.11 23.52
C VAL A 5 14.79 10.60 23.26
N ASP A 6 14.56 9.82 24.31
CA ASP A 6 14.50 8.36 24.19
C ASP A 6 13.15 7.90 23.63
N ALA A 7 13.18 6.83 22.84
CA ALA A 7 11.96 6.17 22.38
C ALA A 7 11.17 5.60 23.58
N SER A 8 9.85 5.64 23.50
CA SER A 8 9.02 5.03 24.54
C SER A 8 9.23 3.50 24.57
N LYS A 9 9.05 2.87 25.75
CA LYS A 9 9.11 1.41 25.90
C LYS A 9 8.18 0.70 24.90
N ARG A 10 7.02 1.28 24.64
CA ARG A 10 6.04 0.75 23.67
C ARG A 10 6.58 0.77 22.24
N ALA A 11 7.22 1.86 21.83
CA ALA A 11 7.84 1.96 20.50
C ALA A 11 9.01 0.99 20.35
N SER A 12 9.82 0.81 21.40
CA SER A 12 10.96 -0.11 21.40
C SER A 12 10.57 -1.60 21.41
N SER A 13 9.33 -1.93 21.76
CA SER A 13 8.82 -3.31 21.79
C SER A 13 8.11 -3.74 20.52
N ILE A 14 8.00 -2.85 19.51
CA ILE A 14 7.38 -3.21 18.24
C ILE A 14 8.38 -3.98 17.39
N GLU A 15 8.08 -5.24 17.10
CA GLU A 15 8.80 -6.07 16.16
C GLU A 15 8.05 -6.13 14.83
N TYR A 16 8.75 -5.88 13.74
CA TYR A 16 8.19 -6.01 12.39
C TYR A 16 9.04 -6.99 11.58
N ALA A 17 8.88 -8.27 11.88
CA ALA A 17 9.71 -9.37 11.40
C ALA A 17 9.97 -9.37 9.88
N ILE A 18 8.97 -8.98 9.06
CA ILE A 18 9.12 -8.91 7.60
C ILE A 18 10.19 -7.89 7.19
N ARG A 19 10.33 -6.80 7.93
CA ARG A 19 11.31 -5.73 7.62
C ARG A 19 12.63 -5.91 8.34
N ASP A 20 12.65 -6.59 9.47
CA ASP A 20 13.86 -6.78 10.27
C ASP A 20 14.92 -7.61 9.53
N VAL A 21 14.50 -8.46 8.59
CA VAL A 21 15.41 -9.19 7.70
C VAL A 21 16.01 -8.34 6.57
N VAL A 22 15.47 -7.13 6.33
CA VAL A 22 15.93 -6.27 5.22
C VAL A 22 17.31 -5.69 5.51
N VAL A 23 17.58 -5.26 6.75
CA VAL A 23 18.85 -4.65 7.12
C VAL A 23 20.01 -5.65 6.98
N PRO A 24 19.96 -6.86 7.53
CA PRO A 24 20.99 -7.88 7.29
C PRO A 24 21.16 -8.22 5.80
N ALA A 25 20.06 -8.29 5.04
CA ALA A 25 20.13 -8.57 3.61
C ALA A 25 20.90 -7.50 2.84
N ILE A 26 20.67 -6.21 3.15
CA ILE A 26 21.41 -5.09 2.54
C ILE A 26 22.91 -5.17 2.85
N GLU A 27 23.28 -5.52 4.08
CA GLU A 27 24.69 -5.64 4.46
C GLU A 27 25.39 -6.80 3.71
N LEU A 28 24.70 -7.91 3.53
CA LEU A 28 25.21 -9.04 2.73
C LEU A 28 25.33 -8.67 1.24
N GLU A 29 24.37 -7.94 0.68
CA GLU A 29 24.45 -7.43 -0.70
C GLU A 29 25.67 -6.52 -0.90
N LYS A 30 25.96 -5.63 0.06
CA LYS A 30 27.17 -4.77 0.02
C LYS A 30 28.47 -5.58 0.06
N GLN A 31 28.46 -6.77 0.65
CA GLN A 31 29.58 -7.70 0.69
C GLN A 31 29.69 -8.55 -0.59
N GLY A 32 28.79 -8.37 -1.56
CA GLY A 32 28.78 -9.05 -2.85
C GLY A 32 27.98 -10.35 -2.87
N HIS A 33 27.19 -10.65 -1.84
CA HIS A 33 26.29 -11.80 -1.84
C HIS A 33 25.04 -11.52 -2.67
N GLU A 34 24.63 -12.49 -3.46
CA GLU A 34 23.34 -12.45 -4.17
C GLU A 34 22.21 -12.85 -3.20
N ILE A 35 21.23 -11.97 -2.99
CA ILE A 35 20.12 -12.17 -2.07
C ILE A 35 18.81 -12.34 -2.84
N ILE A 36 18.15 -13.48 -2.66
CA ILE A 36 16.80 -13.72 -3.18
C ILE A 36 15.79 -13.28 -2.12
N ARG A 37 15.08 -12.18 -2.39
CA ARG A 37 14.13 -11.55 -1.44
C ARG A 37 12.76 -12.19 -1.56
N LEU A 38 12.45 -13.18 -0.72
CA LEU A 38 11.13 -13.83 -0.66
C LEU A 38 10.19 -13.21 0.38
N ASN A 39 10.66 -12.21 1.14
CA ASN A 39 9.91 -11.54 2.19
C ASN A 39 9.08 -10.33 1.70
N ILE A 40 9.25 -9.92 0.44
CA ILE A 40 8.53 -8.79 -0.16
C ILE A 40 7.87 -9.26 -1.44
N GLY A 41 6.53 -9.12 -1.50
CA GLY A 41 5.75 -9.36 -2.70
C GLY A 41 5.60 -8.06 -3.50
N ASP A 42 6.42 -7.86 -4.53
CA ASP A 42 6.28 -6.75 -5.47
C ASP A 42 5.80 -7.28 -6.82
N PRO A 43 4.49 -7.17 -7.14
CA PRO A 43 3.97 -7.64 -8.42
C PRO A 43 4.56 -6.89 -9.62
N LEU A 44 4.99 -5.63 -9.44
CA LEU A 44 5.56 -4.83 -10.53
C LEU A 44 6.96 -5.31 -10.96
N ALA A 45 7.65 -6.07 -10.11
CA ALA A 45 8.93 -6.70 -10.46
C ALA A 45 8.77 -7.80 -11.51
N TYR A 46 7.55 -8.33 -11.70
CA TYR A 46 7.29 -9.42 -12.63
C TYR A 46 6.72 -8.92 -13.95
N LYS A 47 7.31 -9.43 -15.05
CA LYS A 47 6.87 -9.11 -16.40
C LYS A 47 5.42 -9.60 -16.61
N GLY A 48 4.51 -8.69 -17.00
CA GLY A 48 3.09 -9.00 -17.18
C GLY A 48 2.18 -8.68 -15.99
N LEU A 49 2.73 -8.29 -14.84
CA LEU A 49 1.96 -7.85 -13.67
C LEU A 49 2.03 -6.33 -13.44
N GLN A 50 2.45 -5.56 -14.45
CA GLN A 50 2.48 -4.10 -14.38
C GLN A 50 1.06 -3.54 -14.27
N THR A 51 0.97 -2.32 -13.72
CA THR A 51 -0.29 -1.59 -13.63
C THR A 51 -0.96 -1.48 -15.01
N PRO A 52 -2.22 -1.91 -15.14
CA PRO A 52 -2.93 -1.84 -16.42
C PRO A 52 -2.97 -0.42 -16.98
N LYS A 53 -2.82 -0.31 -18.30
CA LYS A 53 -2.75 1.01 -18.98
C LYS A 53 -3.96 1.90 -18.69
N HIS A 54 -5.17 1.33 -18.63
CA HIS A 54 -6.38 2.11 -18.37
C HIS A 54 -6.39 2.76 -16.99
N MET A 55 -5.78 2.12 -15.97
CA MET A 55 -5.61 2.69 -14.62
C MET A 55 -4.61 3.84 -14.63
N ILE A 56 -3.47 3.65 -15.32
CA ILE A 56 -2.47 4.72 -15.49
C ILE A 56 -3.10 5.94 -16.18
N ASP A 57 -3.85 5.71 -17.25
CA ASP A 57 -4.49 6.78 -18.01
C ASP A 57 -5.59 7.49 -17.19
N ALA A 58 -6.33 6.76 -16.35
CA ALA A 58 -7.31 7.34 -15.43
C ALA A 58 -6.64 8.23 -14.39
N TYR A 59 -5.53 7.76 -13.80
CA TYR A 59 -4.77 8.54 -12.83
C TYR A 59 -4.18 9.82 -13.43
N LYS A 60 -3.62 9.74 -14.65
CA LYS A 60 -3.13 10.91 -15.37
C LYS A 60 -4.25 11.93 -15.61
N ARG A 61 -5.43 11.48 -16.05
CA ARG A 61 -6.59 12.40 -16.26
C ARG A 61 -7.02 13.08 -14.96
N ALA A 62 -7.03 12.36 -13.83
CA ALA A 62 -7.37 12.95 -12.53
C ALA A 62 -6.37 14.06 -12.14
N LEU A 63 -5.09 13.84 -12.37
CA LEU A 63 -4.06 14.87 -12.15
C LEU A 63 -4.21 16.07 -13.09
N ASP A 64 -4.43 15.84 -14.39
CA ASP A 64 -4.59 16.88 -15.37
C ASP A 64 -5.83 17.75 -15.09
N SER A 65 -6.91 17.15 -14.59
CA SER A 65 -8.13 17.86 -14.17
C SER A 65 -8.07 18.42 -12.75
N GLN A 66 -6.94 18.26 -12.05
CA GLN A 66 -6.74 18.68 -10.66
C GLN A 66 -7.73 18.03 -9.66
N ASP A 67 -8.26 16.87 -10.01
CA ASP A 67 -9.11 16.04 -9.14
C ASP A 67 -8.26 15.20 -8.19
N ASN A 68 -7.47 15.90 -7.39
CA ASN A 68 -6.48 15.34 -6.45
C ASN A 68 -6.49 16.06 -5.10
N GLY A 69 -7.61 16.72 -4.77
CA GLY A 69 -7.82 17.37 -3.49
C GLY A 69 -8.25 16.41 -2.38
N TYR A 70 -8.65 16.97 -1.25
CA TYR A 70 -9.19 16.20 -0.14
C TYR A 70 -10.51 15.52 -0.50
N GLY A 71 -10.64 14.26 -0.15
CA GLY A 71 -11.87 13.47 -0.29
C GLY A 71 -12.47 13.09 1.07
N PRO A 72 -13.65 12.43 1.07
CA PRO A 72 -14.23 11.87 2.28
C PRO A 72 -13.32 10.82 2.95
N SER A 73 -13.34 10.76 4.28
CA SER A 73 -12.45 9.89 5.06
C SER A 73 -12.59 8.40 4.75
N TYR A 74 -13.74 7.95 4.28
CA TYR A 74 -13.97 6.55 3.88
C TYR A 74 -13.86 6.32 2.38
N GLY A 75 -13.37 7.30 1.63
CA GLY A 75 -13.25 7.22 0.18
C GLY A 75 -14.44 7.84 -0.57
N ILE A 76 -14.20 8.20 -1.82
CA ILE A 76 -15.22 8.84 -2.67
C ILE A 76 -16.34 7.85 -3.02
N THR A 77 -17.59 8.34 -2.99
CA THR A 77 -18.78 7.50 -3.23
C THR A 77 -18.74 6.71 -4.56
N PRO A 78 -18.30 7.26 -5.70
CA PRO A 78 -18.22 6.50 -6.94
C PRO A 78 -17.30 5.27 -6.84
N LEU A 79 -16.16 5.39 -6.13
CA LEU A 79 -15.23 4.27 -5.92
C LEU A 79 -15.84 3.23 -4.99
N ARG A 80 -16.40 3.65 -3.85
CA ARG A 80 -17.05 2.76 -2.88
C ARG A 80 -18.17 1.95 -3.53
N ARG A 81 -19.02 2.61 -4.33
CA ARG A 81 -20.09 1.97 -5.10
C ARG A 81 -19.56 0.97 -6.12
N SER A 82 -18.48 1.29 -6.83
CA SER A 82 -17.87 0.39 -7.79
C SER A 82 -17.32 -0.88 -7.10
N ILE A 83 -16.69 -0.72 -5.93
CA ILE A 83 -16.21 -1.85 -5.12
C ILE A 83 -17.40 -2.69 -4.64
N ALA A 84 -18.43 -2.08 -4.06
CA ALA A 84 -19.61 -2.77 -3.58
C ALA A 84 -20.29 -3.59 -4.70
N ASN A 85 -20.43 -3.02 -5.89
CA ASN A 85 -20.97 -3.74 -7.06
C ASN A 85 -20.09 -4.91 -7.47
N ALA A 86 -18.77 -4.76 -7.44
CA ALA A 86 -17.85 -5.83 -7.77
C ALA A 86 -17.94 -6.99 -6.76
N GLU A 87 -18.02 -6.69 -5.46
CA GLU A 87 -18.18 -7.71 -4.42
C GLU A 87 -19.57 -8.38 -4.49
N SER A 88 -20.63 -7.59 -4.73
CA SER A 88 -21.99 -8.14 -4.91
C SER A 88 -22.07 -9.09 -6.10
N SER A 89 -21.33 -8.83 -7.18
CA SER A 89 -21.28 -9.73 -8.34
C SER A 89 -20.61 -11.08 -8.06
N LYS A 90 -19.84 -11.18 -6.98
CA LYS A 90 -19.23 -12.42 -6.49
C LYS A 90 -20.14 -13.21 -5.53
N GLY A 91 -21.34 -12.69 -5.24
CA GLY A 91 -22.32 -13.31 -4.35
C GLY A 91 -22.32 -12.77 -2.91
N TRP A 92 -21.55 -11.72 -2.61
CA TRP A 92 -21.51 -11.08 -1.30
C TRP A 92 -22.47 -9.88 -1.28
N ALA A 93 -23.48 -9.91 -0.42
CA ALA A 93 -24.34 -8.75 -0.24
C ALA A 93 -23.49 -7.59 0.35
N CYS A 94 -23.19 -6.60 -0.49
CA CYS A 94 -22.33 -5.47 -0.14
C CYS A 94 -22.94 -4.19 -0.72
N SER A 95 -23.03 -3.18 0.11
CA SER A 95 -23.43 -1.81 -0.23
C SER A 95 -22.25 -0.86 -0.14
N GLU A 96 -22.39 0.35 -0.66
CA GLU A 96 -21.34 1.37 -0.53
C GLU A 96 -21.07 1.77 0.93
N GLU A 97 -22.00 1.52 1.84
CA GLU A 97 -21.84 1.80 3.28
C GLU A 97 -20.92 0.78 3.97
N ASP A 98 -20.73 -0.39 3.36
CA ASP A 98 -19.85 -1.44 3.86
C ASP A 98 -18.39 -1.28 3.38
N VAL A 99 -18.10 -0.26 2.57
CA VAL A 99 -16.79 -0.06 1.93
C VAL A 99 -16.05 1.13 2.52
N TYR A 100 -14.83 0.87 2.97
CA TYR A 100 -13.87 1.88 3.42
C TYR A 100 -12.61 1.79 2.55
N VAL A 101 -12.16 2.93 2.02
CA VAL A 101 -10.96 3.02 1.20
C VAL A 101 -9.83 3.60 2.05
N THR A 102 -8.75 2.83 2.19
CA THR A 102 -7.60 3.16 3.03
C THR A 102 -6.32 3.28 2.19
N HIS A 103 -5.24 3.81 2.80
CA HIS A 103 -3.93 3.91 2.16
C HIS A 103 -3.13 2.63 2.37
N GLY A 104 -3.25 1.72 1.42
CA GLY A 104 -2.61 0.41 1.49
C GLY A 104 -3.38 -0.58 2.38
N VAL A 105 -2.86 -1.81 2.43
CA VAL A 105 -3.50 -2.93 3.13
C VAL A 105 -3.32 -2.86 4.65
N THR A 106 -2.34 -2.12 5.13
CA THR A 106 -2.00 -2.07 6.55
C THR A 106 -2.96 -1.19 7.36
N GLU A 107 -3.52 -0.16 6.80
CA GLU A 107 -4.49 0.73 7.44
C GLU A 107 -5.87 0.05 7.52
#